data_944447b36295d028351b958f926615ae
#
_entry.id   944447b36295d028351b958f926615ae
#
_cell.length_a   1.000
_cell.length_b   1.000
_cell.length_c   1.000
_cell.angle_alpha   90.00
_cell.angle_beta   90.00
_cell.angle_gamma   90.00
#
_symmetry.space_group_name_H-M   'P 1'
#
loop_
_entity.id
_entity.type
_entity.pdbx_description
1 polymer ?
#
loop_
_entity_poly.entity_id
_entity_poly.type
_entity_poly.pdbx_seq_one_letter_code
_entity_poly.pdbx_strand_id
1 'polypeptide(L)'
;MPDVLGYARVSTSDQDLEVQRRRLRDEAGAIRVFDDVILGKQFERPGLAELIGFSRPGDIVCVVRLDRLGRSLKELLETVDGFKARGLAFRSLEERLDTSSAAGELVFHVFGAIAHFERRLIVERTRDGIAAARARGKVPGRPKLDEEKLASAPKLVEAGLTPTQTARQLGLGRSTLYRELAALRGEALSTPALAATE
;
A
#
# COMPACT_ATOMS: atom_id res chain seq x y z
N MET A 1 -20.81 10.33 29.32
CA MET A 1 -21.27 9.41 28.24
C MET A 1 -20.16 9.39 27.20
N PRO A 2 -19.93 8.30 26.52
CA PRO A 2 -18.99 8.28 25.39
C PRO A 2 -19.46 9.25 24.31
N ASP A 3 -18.53 10.05 23.77
CA ASP A 3 -18.81 10.91 22.66
C ASP A 3 -18.71 10.12 21.35
N VAL A 4 -19.54 10.47 20.35
CA VAL A 4 -19.46 9.88 19.01
C VAL A 4 -18.73 10.86 18.10
N LEU A 5 -17.64 10.37 17.48
CA LEU A 5 -16.82 11.12 16.54
C LEU A 5 -17.03 10.54 15.14
N GLY A 6 -17.50 11.36 14.21
CA GLY A 6 -17.71 10.94 12.83
C GLY A 6 -16.43 11.01 12.00
N TYR A 7 -16.24 10.03 11.12
CA TYR A 7 -15.22 10.10 10.08
C TYR A 7 -15.83 9.87 8.70
N ALA A 8 -15.55 10.76 7.77
CA ALA A 8 -15.99 10.69 6.39
C ALA A 8 -14.78 10.67 5.43
N ARG A 9 -14.91 9.98 4.30
CA ARG A 9 -13.87 9.95 3.27
C ARG A 9 -14.47 9.90 1.88
N VAL A 10 -13.95 10.75 0.99
CA VAL A 10 -14.32 10.77 -0.43
C VAL A 10 -13.08 10.79 -1.33
N SER A 11 -13.26 10.40 -2.59
CA SER A 11 -12.22 10.48 -3.61
C SER A 11 -12.31 11.72 -4.48
N THR A 12 -13.50 12.27 -4.74
CA THR A 12 -13.70 13.33 -5.75
C THR A 12 -14.95 14.17 -5.66
N SER A 13 -15.96 13.85 -4.83
CA SER A 13 -17.19 14.65 -4.85
C SER A 13 -17.57 15.26 -3.50
N ASP A 14 -17.71 16.58 -3.48
CA ASP A 14 -18.15 17.33 -2.29
C ASP A 14 -19.58 16.92 -1.87
N GLN A 15 -20.44 16.51 -2.81
CA GLN A 15 -21.79 16.06 -2.53
C GLN A 15 -21.83 14.80 -1.68
N ASP A 16 -20.98 13.80 -1.99
CA ASP A 16 -20.89 12.56 -1.20
C ASP A 16 -20.37 12.84 0.22
N LEU A 17 -19.47 13.81 0.36
CA LEU A 17 -18.92 14.19 1.66
C LEU A 17 -20.00 14.80 2.56
N GLU A 18 -20.83 15.72 2.01
CA GLU A 18 -21.87 16.37 2.78
C GLU A 18 -23.00 15.40 3.17
N VAL A 19 -23.31 14.43 2.30
CA VAL A 19 -24.26 13.36 2.66
C VAL A 19 -23.72 12.52 3.82
N GLN A 20 -22.43 12.15 3.81
CA GLN A 20 -21.83 11.41 4.91
C GLN A 20 -21.82 12.22 6.21
N ARG A 21 -21.43 13.49 6.16
CA ARG A 21 -21.43 14.40 7.32
C ARG A 21 -22.82 14.51 7.96
N ARG A 22 -23.85 14.68 7.14
CA ARG A 22 -25.23 14.76 7.62
C ARG A 22 -25.65 13.45 8.29
N ARG A 23 -25.43 12.30 7.65
CA ARG A 23 -25.76 10.99 8.22
C ARG A 23 -25.05 10.74 9.54
N LEU A 24 -23.77 11.09 9.63
CA LEU A 24 -22.99 10.93 10.88
C LEU A 24 -23.54 11.81 12.00
N ARG A 25 -24.03 13.03 11.72
CA ARG A 25 -24.67 13.89 12.72
C ARG A 25 -26.06 13.39 13.11
N ASP A 26 -26.89 13.11 12.12
CA ASP A 26 -28.31 12.87 12.33
C ASP A 26 -28.62 11.44 12.81
N GLU A 27 -27.93 10.42 12.24
CA GLU A 27 -28.16 9.01 12.56
C GLU A 27 -27.24 8.50 13.68
N ALA A 28 -25.98 8.95 13.73
CA ALA A 28 -25.04 8.51 14.74
C ALA A 28 -24.93 9.43 15.95
N GLY A 29 -25.42 10.67 15.87
CA GLY A 29 -25.26 11.68 16.93
C GLY A 29 -23.82 12.16 17.08
N ALA A 30 -23.06 12.19 15.99
CA ALA A 30 -21.65 12.62 16.04
C ALA A 30 -21.53 14.08 16.45
N ILE A 31 -20.80 14.34 17.54
CA ILE A 31 -20.57 15.70 18.06
C ILE A 31 -19.62 16.49 17.16
N ARG A 32 -18.72 15.78 16.48
CA ARG A 32 -17.80 16.34 15.49
C ARG A 32 -17.55 15.33 14.36
N VAL A 33 -17.42 15.83 13.13
CA VAL A 33 -17.11 15.02 11.96
C VAL A 33 -15.78 15.51 11.38
N PHE A 34 -14.86 14.59 11.20
CA PHE A 34 -13.57 14.75 10.55
C PHE A 34 -13.62 14.13 9.18
N ASP A 35 -12.91 14.68 8.22
CA ASP A 35 -12.96 14.16 6.86
C ASP A 35 -11.64 14.25 6.14
N ASP A 36 -11.51 13.37 5.15
CA ASP A 36 -10.40 13.35 4.21
C ASP A 36 -10.90 13.29 2.77
N VAL A 37 -10.38 14.17 1.94
CA VAL A 37 -10.54 14.13 0.48
C VAL A 37 -9.26 13.56 -0.11
N ILE A 38 -9.32 12.32 -0.62
CA ILE A 38 -8.13 11.61 -1.09
C ILE A 38 -8.07 11.62 -2.61
N LEU A 39 -7.17 12.42 -3.17
CA LEU A 39 -6.91 12.52 -4.60
C LEU A 39 -5.82 11.52 -5.02
N GLY A 40 -6.18 10.56 -5.86
CA GLY A 40 -5.22 9.64 -6.48
C GLY A 40 -4.53 8.69 -5.48
N LYS A 41 -3.18 8.62 -5.55
CA LYS A 41 -2.34 7.71 -4.73
C LYS A 41 -1.89 8.30 -3.39
N GLN A 42 -2.39 9.45 -2.98
CA GLN A 42 -2.04 10.01 -1.68
C GLN A 42 -2.56 9.12 -0.56
N PHE A 43 -1.67 8.80 0.39
CA PHE A 43 -1.97 7.94 1.55
C PHE A 43 -2.20 8.74 2.84
N GLU A 44 -1.98 10.04 2.79
CA GLU A 44 -2.13 10.90 3.97
C GLU A 44 -3.59 11.08 4.32
N ARG A 45 -3.89 10.90 5.60
CA ARG A 45 -5.23 11.00 6.18
C ARG A 45 -5.20 11.97 7.37
N PRO A 46 -4.99 13.27 7.10
CA PRO A 46 -4.88 14.29 8.15
C PRO A 46 -6.14 14.39 9.00
N GLY A 47 -7.34 14.22 8.40
CA GLY A 47 -8.60 14.22 9.13
C GLY A 47 -8.72 13.04 10.09
N LEU A 48 -8.27 11.83 9.69
CA LEU A 48 -8.24 10.70 10.61
C LEU A 48 -7.22 10.92 11.73
N ALA A 49 -6.07 11.48 11.43
CA ALA A 49 -5.05 11.79 12.44
C ALA A 49 -5.57 12.84 13.45
N GLU A 50 -6.28 13.87 12.98
CA GLU A 50 -6.93 14.86 13.81
C GLU A 50 -8.01 14.23 14.70
N LEU A 51 -8.86 13.34 14.15
CA LEU A 51 -9.86 12.60 14.92
C LEU A 51 -9.19 11.83 16.06
N ILE A 52 -8.14 11.08 15.75
CA ILE A 52 -7.39 10.29 16.75
C ILE A 52 -6.77 11.21 17.84
N GLY A 53 -6.26 12.37 17.45
CA GLY A 53 -5.70 13.34 18.38
C GLY A 53 -6.76 14.02 19.28
N PHE A 54 -7.99 14.13 18.76
CA PHE A 54 -9.11 14.72 19.49
C PHE A 54 -9.80 13.72 20.42
N SER A 55 -9.80 12.43 20.07
CA SER A 55 -10.53 11.36 20.76
C SER A 55 -9.97 11.09 22.18
N ARG A 56 -10.86 10.58 23.04
CA ARG A 56 -10.55 10.17 24.42
C ARG A 56 -10.92 8.69 24.60
N PRO A 57 -10.25 7.97 25.51
CA PRO A 57 -10.66 6.61 25.86
C PRO A 57 -12.15 6.56 26.24
N GLY A 58 -12.86 5.63 25.64
CA GLY A 58 -14.30 5.48 25.80
C GLY A 58 -15.12 6.06 24.63
N ASP A 59 -14.57 6.94 23.81
CA ASP A 59 -15.28 7.50 22.65
C ASP A 59 -15.52 6.46 21.55
N ILE A 60 -16.49 6.76 20.67
CA ILE A 60 -16.88 5.90 19.56
C ILE A 60 -16.54 6.59 18.24
N VAL A 61 -15.69 5.98 17.44
CA VAL A 61 -15.45 6.42 16.06
C VAL A 61 -16.52 5.81 15.16
N CYS A 62 -17.27 6.66 14.45
CA CYS A 62 -18.36 6.24 13.59
C CYS A 62 -18.10 6.59 12.12
N VAL A 63 -18.36 5.64 11.22
CA VAL A 63 -18.34 5.84 9.77
C VAL A 63 -19.70 5.48 9.18
N VAL A 64 -20.01 5.99 7.99
CA VAL A 64 -21.22 5.59 7.28
C VAL A 64 -21.08 4.16 6.76
N ARG A 65 -19.89 3.78 6.22
CA ARG A 65 -19.58 2.46 5.67
C ARG A 65 -18.14 2.09 5.97
N LEU A 66 -17.88 0.78 6.06
CA LEU A 66 -16.53 0.24 6.32
C LEU A 66 -15.50 0.69 5.29
N ASP A 67 -15.88 0.79 4.00
CA ASP A 67 -14.99 1.23 2.92
C ASP A 67 -14.57 2.70 3.03
N ARG A 68 -15.21 3.48 3.89
CA ARG A 68 -14.77 4.85 4.22
C ARG A 68 -13.58 4.85 5.16
N LEU A 69 -13.46 3.85 6.02
CA LEU A 69 -12.34 3.76 6.96
C LEU A 69 -11.10 3.10 6.37
N GLY A 70 -11.26 2.01 5.59
CA GLY A 70 -10.16 1.28 4.96
C GLY A 70 -10.41 1.03 3.48
N ARG A 71 -9.35 0.95 2.67
CA ARG A 71 -9.43 0.57 1.25
C ARG A 71 -9.28 -0.94 1.03
N SER A 72 -8.88 -1.63 2.05
CA SER A 72 -8.78 -3.08 2.10
C SER A 72 -9.20 -3.56 3.47
N LEU A 73 -9.61 -4.82 3.54
CA LEU A 73 -9.98 -5.44 4.81
C LEU A 73 -8.80 -5.40 5.82
N LYS A 74 -7.57 -5.57 5.34
CA LYS A 74 -6.37 -5.45 6.17
C LYS A 74 -6.24 -4.07 6.80
N GLU A 75 -6.32 -3.01 5.99
CA GLU A 75 -6.20 -1.62 6.46
C GLU A 75 -7.33 -1.26 7.45
N LEU A 76 -8.56 -1.74 7.18
CA LEU A 76 -9.69 -1.59 8.08
C LEU A 76 -9.38 -2.21 9.46
N LEU A 77 -8.94 -3.46 9.48
CA LEU A 77 -8.61 -4.18 10.70
C LEU A 77 -7.49 -3.49 11.49
N GLU A 78 -6.39 -3.13 10.83
CA GLU A 78 -5.27 -2.43 11.46
C GLU A 78 -5.70 -1.08 12.05
N THR A 79 -6.60 -0.36 11.39
CA THR A 79 -7.12 0.93 11.86
C THR A 79 -8.01 0.74 13.10
N VAL A 80 -8.92 -0.24 13.08
CA VAL A 80 -9.82 -0.50 14.21
C VAL A 80 -9.07 -1.10 15.40
N ASP A 81 -8.07 -1.96 15.17
CA ASP A 81 -7.16 -2.42 16.23
C ASP A 81 -6.41 -1.25 16.88
N GLY A 82 -5.99 -0.26 16.06
CA GLY A 82 -5.41 0.98 16.55
C GLY A 82 -6.37 1.81 17.42
N PHE A 83 -7.66 1.82 17.10
CA PHE A 83 -8.70 2.43 17.94
C PHE A 83 -8.85 1.68 19.27
N LYS A 84 -8.96 0.35 19.22
CA LYS A 84 -9.08 -0.51 20.39
C LYS A 84 -7.88 -0.32 21.36
N ALA A 85 -6.66 -0.25 20.84
CA ALA A 85 -5.46 0.00 21.64
C ALA A 85 -5.48 1.36 22.37
N ARG A 86 -6.31 2.30 21.90
CA ARG A 86 -6.53 3.63 22.51
C ARG A 86 -7.78 3.69 23.37
N GLY A 87 -8.48 2.57 23.56
CA GLY A 87 -9.72 2.51 24.30
C GLY A 87 -10.93 3.10 23.56
N LEU A 88 -10.86 3.23 22.22
CA LEU A 88 -11.94 3.71 21.38
C LEU A 88 -12.77 2.55 20.85
N ALA A 89 -14.10 2.72 20.80
CA ALA A 89 -14.97 1.80 20.07
C ALA A 89 -15.14 2.26 18.60
N PHE A 90 -15.58 1.33 17.74
CA PHE A 90 -15.82 1.59 16.34
C PHE A 90 -17.25 1.24 15.96
N ARG A 91 -17.90 2.09 15.14
CA ARG A 91 -19.26 1.87 14.64
C ARG A 91 -19.35 2.13 13.14
N SER A 92 -20.08 1.29 12.42
CA SER A 92 -20.48 1.52 11.03
C SER A 92 -22.00 1.50 10.91
N LEU A 93 -22.57 2.52 10.24
CA LEU A 93 -24.02 2.68 10.15
C LEU A 93 -24.65 1.67 9.20
N GLU A 94 -24.11 1.52 7.99
CA GLU A 94 -24.72 0.64 6.97
C GLU A 94 -24.57 -0.83 7.32
N GLU A 95 -23.41 -1.27 7.78
CA GLU A 95 -23.18 -2.64 8.19
C GLU A 95 -23.73 -2.94 9.59
N ARG A 96 -24.23 -1.92 10.30
CA ARG A 96 -24.76 -2.03 11.67
C ARG A 96 -23.79 -2.71 12.62
N LEU A 97 -22.51 -2.44 12.42
CA LEU A 97 -21.44 -2.98 13.23
C LEU A 97 -21.14 -1.99 14.38
N ASP A 98 -21.04 -2.51 15.61
CA ASP A 98 -20.69 -1.72 16.80
C ASP A 98 -19.79 -2.56 17.72
N THR A 99 -18.49 -2.23 17.72
CA THR A 99 -17.49 -2.97 18.51
C THR A 99 -17.54 -2.64 20.01
N SER A 100 -18.42 -1.74 20.45
CA SER A 100 -18.71 -1.54 21.87
C SER A 100 -19.53 -2.68 22.45
N SER A 101 -20.20 -3.47 21.59
CA SER A 101 -20.98 -4.66 21.96
C SER A 101 -20.16 -5.94 21.76
N ALA A 102 -20.36 -6.94 22.63
CA ALA A 102 -19.71 -8.25 22.48
C ALA A 102 -20.04 -8.93 21.13
N ALA A 103 -21.27 -8.77 20.63
CA ALA A 103 -21.68 -9.30 19.34
C ALA A 103 -20.93 -8.61 18.16
N GLY A 104 -20.80 -7.28 18.20
CA GLY A 104 -20.08 -6.53 17.18
C GLY A 104 -18.56 -6.80 17.23
N GLU A 105 -18.00 -6.96 18.41
CA GLU A 105 -16.61 -7.38 18.58
C GLU A 105 -16.36 -8.76 17.97
N LEU A 106 -17.26 -9.73 18.21
CA LEU A 106 -17.18 -11.06 17.61
C LEU A 106 -17.23 -10.99 16.08
N VAL A 107 -18.18 -10.23 15.51
CA VAL A 107 -18.28 -10.04 14.04
C VAL A 107 -16.98 -9.44 13.48
N PHE A 108 -16.40 -8.47 14.17
CA PHE A 108 -15.15 -7.88 13.75
C PHE A 108 -13.99 -8.89 13.77
N HIS A 109 -13.91 -9.75 14.78
CA HIS A 109 -12.93 -10.84 14.81
C HIS A 109 -13.11 -11.86 13.68
N VAL A 110 -14.36 -12.14 13.29
CA VAL A 110 -14.65 -13.00 12.13
C VAL A 110 -14.13 -12.38 10.84
N PHE A 111 -14.31 -11.07 10.63
CA PHE A 111 -13.69 -10.37 9.49
C PHE A 111 -12.18 -10.48 9.51
N GLY A 112 -11.55 -10.36 10.69
CA GLY A 112 -10.12 -10.57 10.87
C GLY A 112 -9.68 -11.97 10.44
N ALA A 113 -10.39 -12.99 10.88
CA ALA A 113 -10.11 -14.38 10.50
C ALA A 113 -10.25 -14.61 8.99
N ILE A 114 -11.28 -14.03 8.35
CA ILE A 114 -11.48 -14.11 6.89
C ILE A 114 -10.32 -13.44 6.15
N ALA A 115 -9.88 -12.25 6.56
CA ALA A 115 -8.75 -11.56 5.93
C ALA A 115 -7.44 -12.37 6.01
N HIS A 116 -7.18 -12.97 7.16
CA HIS A 116 -6.03 -13.86 7.35
C HIS A 116 -6.12 -15.10 6.47
N PHE A 117 -7.32 -15.69 6.34
CA PHE A 117 -7.54 -16.85 5.49
C PHE A 117 -7.36 -16.53 4.02
N GLU A 118 -7.93 -15.44 3.52
CA GLU A 118 -7.72 -14.99 2.13
C GLU A 118 -6.25 -14.77 1.81
N ARG A 119 -5.50 -14.13 2.72
CA ARG A 119 -4.06 -13.92 2.54
C ARG A 119 -3.31 -15.24 2.46
N ARG A 120 -3.65 -16.22 3.30
CA ARG A 120 -3.02 -17.56 3.26
C ARG A 120 -3.30 -18.26 1.93
N LEU A 121 -4.53 -18.22 1.43
CA LEU A 121 -4.89 -18.77 0.12
C LEU A 121 -4.12 -18.13 -1.04
N ILE A 122 -3.94 -16.79 -1.01
CA ILE A 122 -3.15 -16.09 -2.04
C ILE A 122 -1.68 -16.53 -2.00
N VAL A 123 -1.10 -16.65 -0.80
CA VAL A 123 0.28 -17.12 -0.64
C VAL A 123 0.44 -18.56 -1.13
N GLU A 124 -0.49 -19.45 -0.77
CA GLU A 124 -0.50 -20.83 -1.19
C GLU A 124 -0.58 -20.96 -2.71
N ARG A 125 -1.57 -20.33 -3.35
CA ARG A 125 -1.71 -20.29 -4.81
C ARG A 125 -0.47 -19.72 -5.51
N THR A 126 0.14 -18.69 -4.95
CA THR A 126 1.37 -18.10 -5.48
C THR A 126 2.54 -19.09 -5.40
N ARG A 127 2.67 -19.77 -4.27
CA ARG A 127 3.69 -20.79 -4.05
C ARG A 127 3.53 -21.96 -5.02
N ASP A 128 2.31 -22.44 -5.19
CA ASP A 128 1.98 -23.52 -6.14
C ASP A 128 2.26 -23.08 -7.57
N GLY A 129 1.89 -21.87 -7.94
CA GLY A 129 2.19 -21.29 -9.26
C GLY A 129 3.70 -21.18 -9.52
N ILE A 130 4.49 -20.78 -8.53
CA ILE A 130 5.96 -20.73 -8.63
C ILE A 130 6.53 -22.15 -8.75
N ALA A 131 6.03 -23.10 -7.97
CA ALA A 131 6.47 -24.50 -8.03
C ALA A 131 6.18 -25.11 -9.41
N ALA A 132 4.97 -24.90 -9.93
CA ALA A 132 4.59 -25.34 -11.26
C ALA A 132 5.40 -24.65 -12.38
N ALA A 133 5.78 -23.39 -12.22
CA ALA A 133 6.63 -22.68 -13.18
C ALA A 133 8.07 -23.24 -13.15
N ARG A 134 8.59 -23.51 -11.95
CA ARG A 134 9.92 -24.17 -11.79
C ARG A 134 9.95 -25.55 -12.41
N ALA A 135 8.92 -26.36 -12.22
CA ALA A 135 8.81 -27.69 -12.82
C ALA A 135 8.83 -27.64 -14.36
N ARG A 136 8.40 -26.52 -14.93
CA ARG A 136 8.46 -26.24 -16.39
C ARG A 136 9.76 -25.53 -16.81
N GLY A 137 10.79 -25.52 -15.97
CA GLY A 137 12.09 -24.93 -16.27
C GLY A 137 12.13 -23.38 -16.18
N LYS A 138 11.07 -22.72 -15.71
CA LYS A 138 11.08 -21.25 -15.52
C LYS A 138 11.76 -20.94 -14.19
N VAL A 139 12.86 -20.20 -14.25
CA VAL A 139 13.54 -19.68 -13.05
C VAL A 139 12.94 -18.32 -12.70
N PRO A 140 12.41 -18.12 -11.48
CA PRO A 140 11.91 -16.82 -11.05
C PRO A 140 13.06 -15.83 -10.89
N GLY A 141 12.83 -14.57 -11.21
CA GLY A 141 13.82 -13.52 -11.10
C GLY A 141 14.10 -12.83 -12.43
N ARG A 142 15.06 -11.92 -12.40
CA ARG A 142 15.51 -11.23 -13.63
C ARG A 142 16.19 -12.26 -14.55
N PRO A 143 15.83 -12.29 -15.84
CA PRO A 143 16.53 -13.15 -16.80
C PRO A 143 18.04 -12.95 -16.71
N LYS A 144 18.80 -14.04 -16.82
CA LYS A 144 20.25 -13.95 -16.91
C LYS A 144 20.62 -13.06 -18.11
N LEU A 145 21.66 -12.29 -17.92
CA LEU A 145 22.22 -11.51 -19.02
C LEU A 145 22.76 -12.48 -20.07
N ASP A 146 22.55 -12.12 -21.33
CA ASP A 146 23.06 -12.86 -22.46
C ASP A 146 24.59 -12.67 -22.49
N GLU A 147 25.31 -13.75 -22.17
CA GLU A 147 26.77 -13.75 -22.09
C GLU A 147 27.43 -13.44 -23.44
N GLU A 148 26.80 -13.83 -24.56
CA GLU A 148 27.32 -13.55 -25.89
C GLU A 148 27.22 -12.03 -26.20
N LYS A 149 26.09 -11.41 -25.80
CA LYS A 149 25.93 -9.96 -25.93
C LYS A 149 26.91 -9.20 -25.02
N LEU A 150 27.15 -9.69 -23.82
CA LEU A 150 28.13 -9.08 -22.94
C LEU A 150 29.56 -9.21 -23.48
N ALA A 151 29.94 -10.38 -24.01
CA ALA A 151 31.25 -10.60 -24.60
C ALA A 151 31.50 -9.78 -25.86
N SER A 152 30.44 -9.38 -26.60
CA SER A 152 30.58 -8.51 -27.77
C SER A 152 30.68 -7.02 -27.42
N ALA A 153 30.30 -6.61 -26.22
CA ALA A 153 30.26 -5.21 -25.82
C ALA A 153 31.62 -4.49 -25.86
N PRO A 154 32.74 -5.07 -25.36
CA PRO A 154 34.05 -4.45 -25.46
C PRO A 154 34.47 -4.17 -26.91
N LYS A 155 34.25 -5.13 -27.81
CA LYS A 155 34.60 -5.03 -29.24
C LYS A 155 33.87 -3.90 -29.92
N LEU A 156 32.62 -3.65 -29.58
CA LEU A 156 31.85 -2.53 -30.13
C LEU A 156 32.34 -1.19 -29.62
N VAL A 157 32.76 -1.13 -28.36
CA VAL A 157 33.38 0.10 -27.81
C VAL A 157 34.76 0.38 -28.42
N GLU A 158 35.59 -0.64 -28.64
CA GLU A 158 36.86 -0.55 -29.34
C GLU A 158 36.70 -0.11 -30.81
N ALA A 159 35.61 -0.54 -31.45
CA ALA A 159 35.22 -0.12 -32.80
C ALA A 159 34.68 1.32 -32.86
N GLY A 160 34.72 2.09 -31.75
CA GLY A 160 34.40 3.51 -31.69
C GLY A 160 32.96 3.85 -31.28
N LEU A 161 32.13 2.87 -30.90
CA LEU A 161 30.79 3.15 -30.35
C LEU A 161 30.90 3.62 -28.89
N THR A 162 30.10 4.62 -28.57
CA THR A 162 29.97 5.02 -27.15
C THR A 162 29.28 3.91 -26.35
N PRO A 163 29.59 3.77 -25.02
CA PRO A 163 28.91 2.78 -24.19
C PRO A 163 27.36 2.86 -24.23
N THR A 164 26.84 4.09 -24.38
CA THR A 164 25.40 4.31 -24.51
C THR A 164 24.83 3.74 -25.82
N GLN A 165 25.55 3.92 -26.94
CA GLN A 165 25.17 3.35 -28.23
C GLN A 165 25.28 1.84 -28.23
N THR A 166 26.34 1.29 -27.65
CA THR A 166 26.56 -0.15 -27.46
C THR A 166 25.41 -0.78 -26.62
N ALA A 167 25.02 -0.17 -25.52
CA ALA A 167 23.90 -0.63 -24.70
C ALA A 167 22.60 -0.70 -25.51
N ARG A 168 22.32 0.34 -26.30
CA ARG A 168 21.13 0.40 -27.17
C ARG A 168 21.16 -0.67 -28.25
N GLN A 169 22.29 -0.87 -28.90
CA GLN A 169 22.46 -1.85 -29.98
C GLN A 169 22.32 -3.29 -29.50
N LEU A 170 22.86 -3.59 -28.30
CA LEU A 170 22.76 -4.91 -27.68
C LEU A 170 21.45 -5.17 -26.92
N GLY A 171 20.59 -4.15 -26.79
CA GLY A 171 19.37 -4.23 -26.00
C GLY A 171 19.62 -4.40 -24.50
N LEU A 172 20.75 -3.91 -24.00
CA LEU A 172 21.15 -3.95 -22.60
C LEU A 172 20.83 -2.63 -21.88
N GLY A 173 20.54 -2.73 -20.57
CA GLY A 173 20.44 -1.54 -19.73
C GLY A 173 21.80 -0.83 -19.62
N ARG A 174 21.82 0.52 -19.71
CA ARG A 174 23.04 1.31 -19.61
C ARG A 174 23.85 1.00 -18.34
N SER A 175 23.20 1.00 -17.19
CA SER A 175 23.84 0.69 -15.91
C SER A 175 24.49 -0.70 -15.86
N THR A 176 23.86 -1.67 -16.53
CA THR A 176 24.38 -3.04 -16.63
C THR A 176 25.66 -3.04 -17.47
N LEU A 177 25.62 -2.41 -18.63
CA LEU A 177 26.79 -2.36 -19.52
C LEU A 177 27.98 -1.65 -18.86
N TYR A 178 27.74 -0.48 -18.23
CA TYR A 178 28.81 0.25 -17.54
C TYR A 178 29.45 -0.58 -16.41
N ARG A 179 28.64 -1.29 -15.63
CA ARG A 179 29.11 -2.18 -14.56
C ARG A 179 30.02 -3.30 -15.12
N GLU A 180 29.59 -3.94 -16.19
CA GLU A 180 30.35 -5.04 -16.81
C GLU A 180 31.64 -4.53 -17.49
N LEU A 181 31.61 -3.39 -18.16
CA LEU A 181 32.81 -2.77 -18.73
C LEU A 181 33.81 -2.34 -17.63
N ALA A 182 33.31 -1.83 -16.50
CA ALA A 182 34.17 -1.49 -15.35
C ALA A 182 34.80 -2.75 -14.72
N ALA A 183 34.03 -3.83 -14.58
CA ALA A 183 34.53 -5.11 -14.08
C ALA A 183 35.62 -5.69 -14.98
N LEU A 184 35.48 -5.59 -16.31
CA LEU A 184 36.49 -6.05 -17.28
C LEU A 184 37.76 -5.21 -17.27
N ARG A 185 37.67 -3.91 -16.91
CA ARG A 185 38.82 -3.01 -16.76
C ARG A 185 39.53 -3.09 -15.41
N GLY A 186 39.02 -3.88 -14.47
CA GLY A 186 39.55 -3.97 -13.11
C GLY A 186 39.32 -2.72 -12.26
N GLU A 187 38.44 -1.78 -12.69
CA GLU A 187 38.08 -0.59 -11.97
C GLU A 187 37.09 -0.89 -10.84
N ALA A 188 37.47 -0.57 -9.60
CA ALA A 188 36.54 -0.67 -8.47
C ALA A 188 35.35 0.28 -8.69
N LEU A 189 34.14 -0.25 -8.48
CA LEU A 189 32.87 0.49 -8.58
C LEU A 189 32.88 1.69 -7.62
N SER A 190 33.22 2.87 -8.10
CA SER A 190 32.81 4.10 -7.43
C SER A 190 31.35 4.38 -7.77
N THR A 191 30.49 4.29 -6.79
CA THR A 191 29.08 4.69 -6.89
C THR A 191 29.01 6.15 -7.29
N PRO A 192 28.36 6.53 -8.42
CA PRO A 192 28.17 7.95 -8.70
C PRO A 192 27.23 8.53 -7.64
N ALA A 193 27.75 9.49 -6.86
CA ALA A 193 26.94 10.30 -5.97
C ALA A 193 25.81 10.97 -6.78
N LEU A 194 24.58 10.77 -6.34
CA LEU A 194 23.43 11.57 -6.79
C LEU A 194 23.78 13.05 -6.52
N ALA A 195 24.11 13.79 -7.58
CA ALA A 195 24.18 15.24 -7.49
C ALA A 195 22.78 15.77 -7.15
N ALA A 196 22.63 16.24 -5.92
CA ALA A 196 21.53 17.10 -5.54
C ALA A 196 21.65 18.38 -6.37
N THR A 197 20.65 18.63 -7.19
CA THR A 197 20.48 19.93 -7.87
C THR A 197 19.59 20.77 -6.96
N GLU A 198 20.15 21.92 -6.56
CA GLU A 198 19.46 23.04 -5.91
C GLU A 198 18.30 23.58 -6.77
#